data_04be38e37ae438be94ad738a3408ab39
#
_entry.id   04be38e37ae438be94ad738a3408ab39
#
_cell.length_a   1.000
_cell.length_b   1.000
_cell.length_c   1.000
_cell.angle_alpha   90.00
_cell.angle_beta   90.00
_cell.angle_gamma   90.00
#
_symmetry.space_group_name_H-M   'P 1'
#
loop_
_entity.id
_entity.type
_entity.pdbx_description
1 polymer ?
#
loop_
_entity_poly.entity_id
_entity_poly.type
_entity_poly.pdbx_seq_one_letter_code
_entity_poly.pdbx_strand_id
1 'polypeptide(L)'
;MGPDLDFRPLKSFLTQHALSYQSANVAVTYVAALPAIQGERPRVIGYISLTCSEVDLGGMYALEDCQHANRYPSMPALKIARLACHSDYRGRRVGEALVDLAIALAADHIGPTVGCRFLVTDSKARSVSFYERAGFTLLETEENQARAEPVMFLDLNKLDLDPANDPALPAQTADGTPD
;
A
#
# COMPACT_ATOMS: atom_id res chain seq x y z
N MET A 1 9.88 -9.19 -13.99
CA MET A 1 10.80 -8.18 -13.43
C MET A 1 12.00 -8.10 -14.36
N GLY A 2 12.32 -6.90 -14.86
CA GLY A 2 13.40 -6.67 -15.81
C GLY A 2 14.80 -6.91 -15.23
N PRO A 3 15.83 -6.84 -16.07
CA PRO A 3 17.23 -7.05 -15.69
C PRO A 3 17.85 -5.91 -14.84
N ASP A 4 17.06 -4.91 -14.49
CA ASP A 4 17.47 -3.75 -13.70
C ASP A 4 18.00 -4.21 -12.33
N LEU A 5 19.23 -3.83 -11.99
CA LEU A 5 19.92 -4.21 -10.74
C LEU A 5 19.11 -3.85 -9.50
N ASP A 6 18.35 -2.77 -9.55
CA ASP A 6 17.49 -2.29 -8.46
C ASP A 6 16.31 -3.23 -8.14
N PHE A 7 15.91 -4.10 -9.06
CA PHE A 7 14.82 -5.04 -8.87
C PHE A 7 15.26 -6.43 -8.40
N ARG A 8 16.57 -6.70 -8.40
CA ARG A 8 17.09 -7.99 -7.91
C ARG A 8 16.69 -8.29 -6.48
N PRO A 9 16.81 -7.35 -5.51
CA PRO A 9 16.37 -7.59 -4.13
C PRO A 9 14.88 -7.90 -4.03
N LEU A 10 14.04 -7.22 -4.80
CA LEU A 10 12.60 -7.44 -4.81
C LEU A 10 12.23 -8.82 -5.37
N LYS A 11 12.89 -9.24 -6.46
CA LYS A 11 12.71 -10.58 -7.03
C LYS A 11 13.21 -11.66 -6.08
N SER A 12 14.37 -11.50 -5.50
CA SER A 12 14.95 -12.43 -4.52
C SER A 12 14.04 -12.59 -3.31
N PHE A 13 13.52 -11.47 -2.76
CA PHE A 13 12.58 -11.53 -1.66
C PHE A 13 11.34 -12.36 -2.01
N LEU A 14 10.69 -12.08 -3.13
CA LEU A 14 9.48 -12.79 -3.53
C LEU A 14 9.71 -14.30 -3.67
N THR A 15 10.84 -14.70 -4.26
CA THR A 15 11.11 -16.11 -4.60
C THR A 15 11.72 -16.92 -3.47
N GLN A 16 12.37 -16.27 -2.51
CA GLN A 16 13.17 -16.96 -1.47
C GLN A 16 12.68 -16.70 -0.05
N HIS A 17 12.05 -15.54 0.21
CA HIS A 17 11.80 -15.08 1.58
C HIS A 17 10.32 -14.82 1.89
N ALA A 18 9.49 -14.50 0.91
CA ALA A 18 8.10 -14.06 1.15
C ALA A 18 7.30 -15.06 2.00
N LEU A 19 7.39 -16.36 1.70
CA LEU A 19 6.69 -17.40 2.45
C LEU A 19 7.19 -17.55 3.88
N SER A 20 8.50 -17.47 4.11
CA SER A 20 9.07 -17.58 5.47
C SER A 20 8.68 -16.36 6.33
N TYR A 21 8.65 -15.16 5.72
CA TYR A 21 8.19 -13.94 6.40
C TYR A 21 6.72 -14.04 6.79
N GLN A 22 5.89 -14.59 5.91
CA GLN A 22 4.48 -14.80 6.20
C GLN A 22 4.26 -15.85 7.29
N SER A 23 4.96 -16.99 7.22
CA SER A 23 4.88 -18.04 8.25
C SER A 23 5.36 -17.57 9.62
N ALA A 24 6.29 -16.62 9.66
CA ALA A 24 6.80 -16.03 10.89
C ALA A 24 6.00 -14.79 11.37
N ASN A 25 4.89 -14.44 10.70
CA ASN A 25 4.09 -13.23 10.96
C ASN A 25 4.89 -11.92 10.93
N VAL A 26 5.97 -11.86 10.14
CA VAL A 26 6.79 -10.66 9.96
C VAL A 26 6.19 -9.74 8.89
N ALA A 27 5.70 -10.31 7.79
CA ALA A 27 5.01 -9.59 6.74
C ALA A 27 4.10 -10.52 5.94
N VAL A 28 3.01 -9.99 5.41
CA VAL A 28 2.12 -10.70 4.49
C VAL A 28 2.36 -10.20 3.07
N THR A 29 2.45 -11.12 2.11
CA THR A 29 2.71 -10.79 0.71
C THR A 29 1.52 -11.17 -0.16
N TYR A 30 0.94 -10.20 -0.85
CA TYR A 30 -0.12 -10.36 -1.84
C TYR A 30 0.47 -10.28 -3.24
N VAL A 31 -0.01 -11.13 -4.14
CA VAL A 31 0.47 -11.19 -5.52
C VAL A 31 -0.65 -10.89 -6.51
N ALA A 32 -0.37 -10.05 -7.50
CA ALA A 32 -1.18 -9.94 -8.70
C ALA A 32 -0.67 -10.97 -9.71
N ALA A 33 -1.56 -11.85 -10.18
CA ALA A 33 -1.20 -12.91 -11.09
C ALA A 33 -2.21 -13.01 -12.24
N LEU A 34 -1.71 -13.36 -13.42
CA LEU A 34 -2.55 -13.78 -14.52
C LEU A 34 -2.95 -15.26 -14.31
N PRO A 35 -4.20 -15.62 -14.65
CA PRO A 35 -4.66 -16.98 -14.54
C PRO A 35 -3.80 -17.91 -15.44
N ALA A 36 -3.72 -19.16 -15.03
CA ALA A 36 -3.05 -20.19 -15.80
C ALA A 36 -3.80 -20.46 -17.12
N ILE A 37 -3.08 -20.61 -18.22
CA ILE A 37 -3.61 -21.06 -19.48
C ILE A 37 -3.23 -22.55 -19.62
N GLN A 38 -4.24 -23.42 -19.77
CA GLN A 38 -4.10 -24.86 -20.09
C GLN A 38 -2.83 -25.56 -19.54
N GLY A 39 -2.78 -25.76 -18.20
CA GLY A 39 -1.70 -26.56 -17.58
C GLY A 39 -0.43 -25.77 -17.22
N GLU A 40 -0.35 -24.51 -17.56
CA GLU A 40 0.71 -23.62 -17.11
C GLU A 40 0.47 -23.15 -15.65
N ARG A 41 1.53 -22.66 -15.00
CA ARG A 41 1.39 -22.03 -13.69
C ARG A 41 0.92 -20.57 -13.83
N PRO A 42 0.14 -20.03 -12.87
CA PRO A 42 -0.19 -18.61 -12.85
C PRO A 42 1.08 -17.74 -12.93
N ARG A 43 1.06 -16.71 -13.78
CA ARG A 43 2.19 -15.79 -13.93
C ARG A 43 2.05 -14.60 -13.00
N VAL A 44 2.93 -14.45 -12.04
CA VAL A 44 2.97 -13.27 -11.15
C VAL A 44 3.44 -12.05 -11.95
N ILE A 45 2.60 -11.00 -11.97
CA ILE A 45 2.84 -9.74 -12.67
C ILE A 45 3.17 -8.58 -11.74
N GLY A 46 2.89 -8.73 -10.43
CA GLY A 46 3.23 -7.77 -9.39
C GLY A 46 3.03 -8.36 -8.01
N TYR A 47 3.55 -7.69 -6.99
CA TYR A 47 3.29 -8.04 -5.61
C TYR A 47 3.46 -6.83 -4.69
N ILE A 48 2.80 -6.91 -3.53
CA ILE A 48 2.95 -6.00 -2.40
C ILE A 48 3.20 -6.80 -1.13
N SER A 49 4.09 -6.33 -0.27
CA SER A 49 4.36 -6.93 1.04
C SER A 49 4.08 -5.91 2.12
N LEU A 50 3.20 -6.27 3.05
CA LEU A 50 2.67 -5.41 4.12
C LEU A 50 3.14 -5.90 5.47
N THR A 51 3.42 -4.96 6.38
CA THR A 51 3.79 -5.24 7.77
C THR A 51 3.24 -4.18 8.71
N CYS A 52 3.00 -4.53 9.97
CA CYS A 52 2.67 -3.56 11.02
C CYS A 52 3.83 -2.58 11.20
N SER A 53 3.50 -1.33 11.48
CA SER A 53 4.48 -0.26 11.66
C SER A 53 3.90 0.85 12.53
N GLU A 54 4.73 1.85 12.76
CA GLU A 54 4.35 3.16 13.26
C GLU A 54 5.01 4.23 12.41
N VAL A 55 4.52 5.46 12.49
CA VAL A 55 5.13 6.62 11.84
C VAL A 55 5.26 7.75 12.85
N ASP A 56 6.47 8.29 12.96
CA ASP A 56 6.73 9.57 13.62
C ASP A 56 6.53 10.69 12.59
N LEU A 57 5.56 11.54 12.84
CA LEU A 57 5.21 12.65 11.94
C LEU A 57 6.02 13.92 12.23
N GLY A 58 6.96 13.87 13.20
CA GLY A 58 7.88 14.96 13.52
C GLY A 58 7.20 16.27 13.93
N GLY A 59 5.94 16.22 14.41
CA GLY A 59 5.14 17.40 14.70
C GLY A 59 4.67 18.19 13.46
N MET A 60 5.00 17.75 12.25
CA MET A 60 4.63 18.41 11.00
C MET A 60 3.19 18.10 10.56
N TYR A 61 2.56 17.11 11.20
CA TYR A 61 1.19 16.70 10.89
C TYR A 61 0.43 16.46 12.19
N ALA A 62 -0.72 17.11 12.34
CA ALA A 62 -1.59 16.98 13.50
C ALA A 62 -2.94 16.39 13.11
N LEU A 63 -3.45 15.48 13.95
CA LEU A 63 -4.79 14.94 13.84
C LEU A 63 -5.80 15.94 14.36
N GLU A 64 -6.69 16.44 13.51
CA GLU A 64 -7.76 17.37 13.88
C GLU A 64 -8.94 16.65 14.57
N ASP A 65 -9.20 15.43 14.13
CA ASP A 65 -10.27 14.54 14.61
C ASP A 65 -9.92 13.80 15.91
N CYS A 66 -8.64 13.79 16.31
CA CYS A 66 -8.18 13.16 17.55
C CYS A 66 -7.00 13.92 18.18
N GLN A 67 -7.24 15.17 18.63
CA GLN A 67 -6.20 16.08 19.13
C GLN A 67 -5.36 15.48 20.27
N HIS A 68 -5.95 14.69 21.18
CA HIS A 68 -5.24 14.04 22.27
C HIS A 68 -4.18 13.04 21.80
N ALA A 69 -4.31 12.48 20.62
CA ALA A 69 -3.33 11.55 20.07
C ALA A 69 -2.02 12.25 19.64
N ASN A 70 -2.08 13.56 19.34
CA ASN A 70 -0.90 14.33 18.92
C ASN A 70 0.20 14.45 19.99
N ARG A 71 -0.06 14.04 21.23
CA ARG A 71 0.95 13.97 22.30
C ARG A 71 1.88 12.74 22.17
N TYR A 72 1.52 11.75 21.38
CA TYR A 72 2.35 10.58 21.17
C TYR A 72 3.35 10.86 20.05
N PRO A 73 4.60 10.37 20.19
CA PRO A 73 5.63 10.62 19.18
C PRO A 73 5.38 9.86 17.87
N SER A 74 4.64 8.76 17.94
CA SER A 74 4.34 7.94 16.76
C SER A 74 2.88 7.53 16.72
N MET A 75 2.40 7.23 15.51
CA MET A 75 1.03 6.83 15.22
C MET A 75 1.00 5.45 14.58
N PRO A 76 -0.09 4.66 14.83
CA PRO A 76 -0.23 3.33 14.27
C PRO A 76 -0.34 3.39 12.75
N ALA A 77 0.42 2.55 12.07
CA ALA A 77 0.48 2.50 10.62
C ALA A 77 0.59 1.06 10.09
N LEU A 78 0.10 0.87 8.87
CA LEU A 78 0.45 -0.26 8.02
C LEU A 78 1.55 0.17 7.06
N LYS A 79 2.62 -0.62 6.93
CA LYS A 79 3.74 -0.28 6.04
C LYS A 79 3.73 -1.12 4.77
N ILE A 80 3.81 -0.45 3.64
CA ILE A 80 4.19 -1.06 2.37
C ILE A 80 5.70 -1.27 2.41
N ALA A 81 6.11 -2.47 2.85
CA ALA A 81 7.53 -2.80 2.96
C ALA A 81 8.16 -3.07 1.58
N ARG A 82 7.37 -3.59 0.63
CA ARG A 82 7.80 -3.84 -0.74
C ARG A 82 6.63 -3.71 -1.71
N LEU A 83 6.89 -3.10 -2.85
CA LEU A 83 5.97 -3.04 -3.98
C LEU A 83 6.77 -3.24 -5.28
N ALA A 84 6.36 -4.17 -6.11
CA ALA A 84 7.00 -4.41 -7.39
C ALA A 84 6.03 -4.87 -8.47
N CYS A 85 6.25 -4.37 -9.69
CA CYS A 85 5.56 -4.80 -10.90
C CYS A 85 6.55 -5.37 -11.89
N HIS A 86 6.12 -6.39 -12.62
CA HIS A 86 6.90 -6.93 -13.74
C HIS A 86 7.08 -5.86 -14.83
N SER A 87 8.27 -5.78 -15.46
CA SER A 87 8.59 -4.76 -16.46
C SER A 87 7.55 -4.65 -17.57
N ASP A 88 7.10 -5.78 -18.10
CA ASP A 88 6.14 -5.87 -19.22
C ASP A 88 4.73 -5.40 -18.86
N TYR A 89 4.46 -5.20 -17.56
CA TYR A 89 3.16 -4.78 -17.02
C TYR A 89 3.21 -3.40 -16.35
N ARG A 90 4.33 -2.69 -16.46
CA ARG A 90 4.41 -1.29 -16.05
C ARG A 90 3.47 -0.43 -16.90
N GLY A 91 2.89 0.60 -16.29
CA GLY A 91 1.91 1.46 -16.96
C GLY A 91 0.53 0.83 -17.16
N ARG A 92 0.30 -0.40 -16.68
CA ARG A 92 -1.00 -1.08 -16.72
C ARG A 92 -1.74 -1.04 -15.38
N ARG A 93 -1.48 -0.08 -14.55
CA ARG A 93 -2.11 0.18 -13.24
C ARG A 93 -1.97 -0.96 -12.20
N VAL A 94 -1.13 -1.96 -12.43
CA VAL A 94 -0.92 -3.08 -11.48
C VAL A 94 -0.41 -2.59 -10.12
N GLY A 95 0.49 -1.59 -10.13
CA GLY A 95 1.01 -1.00 -8.89
C GLY A 95 -0.05 -0.22 -8.13
N GLU A 96 -0.91 0.52 -8.83
CA GLU A 96 -2.04 1.25 -8.25
C GLU A 96 -3.00 0.26 -7.59
N ALA A 97 -3.48 -0.76 -8.30
CA ALA A 97 -4.37 -1.78 -7.75
C ALA A 97 -3.80 -2.51 -6.51
N LEU A 98 -2.48 -2.68 -6.43
CA LEU A 98 -1.83 -3.24 -5.24
C LEU A 98 -1.80 -2.25 -4.06
N VAL A 99 -1.68 -0.95 -4.33
CA VAL A 99 -1.80 0.10 -3.30
C VAL A 99 -3.26 0.22 -2.84
N ASP A 100 -4.23 0.18 -3.76
CA ASP A 100 -5.66 0.20 -3.43
C ASP A 100 -6.04 -1.00 -2.53
N LEU A 101 -5.49 -2.19 -2.80
CA LEU A 101 -5.63 -3.35 -1.91
C LEU A 101 -5.07 -3.08 -0.50
N ALA A 102 -3.91 -2.41 -0.39
CA ALA A 102 -3.33 -2.09 0.91
C ALA A 102 -4.19 -1.06 1.66
N ILE A 103 -4.76 -0.08 0.97
CA ILE A 103 -5.70 0.90 1.53
C ILE A 103 -6.94 0.18 2.06
N ALA A 104 -7.59 -0.65 1.24
CA ALA A 104 -8.78 -1.40 1.64
C ALA A 104 -8.51 -2.31 2.84
N LEU A 105 -7.39 -3.05 2.86
CA LEU A 105 -7.01 -3.87 4.02
C LEU A 105 -6.80 -3.04 5.29
N ALA A 106 -6.16 -1.88 5.16
CA ALA A 106 -5.92 -1.01 6.30
C ALA A 106 -7.21 -0.37 6.83
N ALA A 107 -8.07 0.14 5.94
CA ALA A 107 -9.30 0.84 6.30
C ALA A 107 -10.42 -0.12 6.78
N ASP A 108 -10.63 -1.24 6.06
CA ASP A 108 -11.81 -2.08 6.27
C ASP A 108 -11.56 -3.23 7.27
N HIS A 109 -10.31 -3.65 7.45
CA HIS A 109 -9.99 -4.82 8.27
C HIS A 109 -9.09 -4.49 9.46
N ILE A 110 -7.97 -3.81 9.24
CA ILE A 110 -6.97 -3.58 10.30
C ILE A 110 -7.41 -2.42 11.19
N GLY A 111 -7.83 -1.30 10.61
CA GLY A 111 -8.28 -0.12 11.33
C GLY A 111 -9.39 -0.43 12.34
N PRO A 112 -10.52 -1.05 11.94
CA PRO A 112 -11.60 -1.38 12.86
C PRO A 112 -11.23 -2.43 13.93
N THR A 113 -10.22 -3.27 13.67
CA THR A 113 -9.86 -4.39 14.57
C THR A 113 -8.85 -3.99 15.64
N VAL A 114 -7.80 -3.25 15.27
CA VAL A 114 -6.69 -2.93 16.19
C VAL A 114 -6.28 -1.46 16.17
N GLY A 115 -6.84 -0.66 15.27
CA GLY A 115 -6.42 0.72 15.02
C GLY A 115 -5.26 0.79 14.04
N CYS A 116 -5.49 1.47 12.90
CA CYS A 116 -4.48 1.78 11.91
C CYS A 116 -4.84 3.12 11.28
N ARG A 117 -4.05 4.14 11.55
CA ARG A 117 -4.37 5.50 11.08
C ARG A 117 -3.72 5.82 9.75
N PHE A 118 -2.52 5.29 9.52
CA PHE A 118 -1.72 5.65 8.37
C PHE A 118 -1.31 4.44 7.55
N LEU A 119 -1.21 4.63 6.24
CA LEU A 119 -0.44 3.76 5.36
C LEU A 119 0.89 4.47 5.08
N VAL A 120 2.03 3.76 5.24
CA VAL A 120 3.36 4.36 5.10
C VAL A 120 4.25 3.54 4.18
N THR A 121 5.25 4.18 3.60
CA THR A 121 6.28 3.53 2.79
C THR A 121 7.58 4.31 2.85
N ASP A 122 8.73 3.63 2.71
CA ASP A 122 10.00 4.26 2.37
C ASP A 122 10.11 4.26 0.85
N SER A 123 10.03 5.46 0.25
CA SER A 123 9.96 5.58 -1.21
C SER A 123 11.34 5.83 -1.80
N LYS A 124 11.72 5.07 -2.82
CA LYS A 124 12.86 5.47 -3.65
C LYS A 124 12.54 6.76 -4.38
N ALA A 125 13.53 7.65 -4.58
CA ALA A 125 13.34 8.95 -5.22
C ALA A 125 12.54 8.86 -6.54
N ARG A 126 12.81 7.84 -7.36
CA ARG A 126 12.08 7.59 -8.63
C ARG A 126 10.62 7.16 -8.46
N SER A 127 10.21 6.76 -7.26
CA SER A 127 8.86 6.26 -6.96
C SER A 127 8.02 7.27 -6.20
N VAL A 128 8.58 8.40 -5.78
CA VAL A 128 7.86 9.44 -5.03
C VAL A 128 6.61 9.89 -5.81
N SER A 129 6.76 10.27 -7.09
CA SER A 129 5.64 10.72 -7.91
C SER A 129 4.55 9.65 -8.15
N PHE A 130 4.90 8.37 -8.06
CA PHE A 130 3.91 7.29 -8.10
C PHE A 130 3.06 7.29 -6.81
N TYR A 131 3.69 7.39 -5.65
CA TYR A 131 2.97 7.43 -4.38
C TYR A 131 2.19 8.74 -4.17
N GLU A 132 2.69 9.87 -4.64
CA GLU A 132 1.95 11.14 -4.64
C GLU A 132 0.63 11.01 -5.42
N ARG A 133 0.65 10.39 -6.61
CA ARG A 133 -0.58 10.12 -7.38
C ARG A 133 -1.52 9.14 -6.70
N ALA A 134 -1.01 8.28 -5.83
CA ALA A 134 -1.80 7.39 -4.99
C ALA A 134 -2.26 8.04 -3.68
N GLY A 135 -2.09 9.38 -3.52
CA GLY A 135 -2.55 10.16 -2.39
C GLY A 135 -1.60 10.23 -1.21
N PHE A 136 -0.38 9.68 -1.32
CA PHE A 136 0.62 9.80 -0.26
C PHE A 136 1.24 11.19 -0.23
N THR A 137 1.55 11.65 0.97
CA THR A 137 2.28 12.88 1.23
C THR A 137 3.69 12.57 1.68
N LEU A 138 4.67 13.31 1.17
CA LEU A 138 6.05 13.25 1.65
C LEU A 138 6.12 13.84 3.07
N LEU A 139 6.78 13.16 3.99
CA LEU A 139 7.03 13.72 5.32
C LEU A 139 8.11 14.81 5.22
N GLU A 140 7.73 16.07 5.49
CA GLU A 140 8.55 17.26 5.27
C GLU A 140 9.45 17.60 6.46
N THR A 141 10.12 16.64 7.09
CA THR A 141 11.18 16.89 8.07
C THR A 141 12.54 16.96 7.39
N GLU A 142 13.46 17.78 7.91
CA GLU A 142 14.84 17.86 7.39
C GLU A 142 15.52 16.49 7.37
N GLU A 143 15.33 15.71 8.43
CA GLU A 143 15.86 14.36 8.53
C GLU A 143 15.32 13.45 7.42
N ASN A 144 14.01 13.50 7.14
CA ASN A 144 13.39 12.67 6.11
C ASN A 144 13.82 13.09 4.71
N GLN A 145 13.97 14.37 4.46
CA GLN A 145 14.44 14.89 3.17
C GLN A 145 15.88 14.49 2.86
N ALA A 146 16.70 14.28 3.88
CA ALA A 146 18.08 13.81 3.73
C ALA A 146 18.19 12.29 3.47
N ARG A 147 17.11 11.52 3.59
CA ARG A 147 17.11 10.07 3.40
C ARG A 147 17.17 9.70 1.91
N ALA A 148 17.92 8.64 1.61
CA ALA A 148 17.95 8.03 0.27
C ALA A 148 16.57 7.43 -0.12
N GLU A 149 15.80 6.98 0.88
CA GLU A 149 14.45 6.46 0.77
C GLU A 149 13.57 7.21 1.78
N PRO A 150 13.02 8.40 1.42
CA PRO A 150 12.20 9.19 2.32
C PRO A 150 10.87 8.48 2.63
N VAL A 151 10.39 8.69 3.85
CA VAL A 151 9.08 8.24 4.30
C VAL A 151 7.99 9.06 3.63
N MET A 152 7.01 8.37 3.11
CA MET A 152 5.74 8.94 2.66
C MET A 152 4.60 8.30 3.45
N PHE A 153 3.55 9.06 3.71
CA PHE A 153 2.39 8.61 4.47
C PHE A 153 1.08 8.99 3.80
N LEU A 154 0.05 8.22 4.08
CA LEU A 154 -1.33 8.45 3.67
C LEU A 154 -2.21 8.37 4.92
N ASP A 155 -2.97 9.42 5.22
CA ASP A 155 -3.95 9.42 6.30
C ASP A 155 -5.25 8.76 5.83
N LEU A 156 -5.55 7.58 6.36
CA LEU A 156 -6.69 6.78 5.95
C LEU A 156 -8.04 7.45 6.25
N ASN A 157 -8.12 8.30 7.28
CA ASN A 157 -9.34 9.02 7.61
C ASN A 157 -9.58 10.26 6.73
N LYS A 158 -8.60 10.65 5.93
CA LYS A 158 -8.73 11.74 4.93
C LYS A 158 -9.01 11.23 3.52
N LEU A 159 -9.11 9.92 3.36
CA LEU A 159 -9.56 9.34 2.09
C LEU A 159 -11.06 9.47 1.98
N ASP A 160 -11.52 10.02 0.87
CA ASP A 160 -12.92 10.02 0.48
C ASP A 160 -13.27 8.61 -0.03
N LEU A 161 -13.51 7.69 0.92
CA LEU A 161 -13.92 6.31 0.63
C LEU A 161 -15.44 6.24 0.39
N ASP A 162 -15.99 7.19 -0.36
CA ASP A 162 -17.40 7.13 -0.75
C ASP A 162 -17.58 5.96 -1.73
N PRO A 163 -18.33 4.89 -1.34
CA PRO A 163 -18.57 3.74 -2.23
C PRO A 163 -19.30 4.13 -3.52
N ALA A 164 -19.92 5.32 -3.61
CA ALA A 164 -20.53 5.84 -4.83
C ALA A 164 -19.48 6.28 -5.88
N ASN A 165 -18.23 6.49 -5.48
CA ASN A 165 -17.12 6.88 -6.38
C ASN A 165 -16.19 5.75 -6.76
N ASP A 166 -16.48 4.49 -6.39
CA ASP A 166 -15.69 3.33 -6.79
C ASP A 166 -15.98 2.97 -8.26
N PRO A 167 -15.06 3.21 -9.20
CA PRO A 167 -15.26 2.87 -10.61
C PRO A 167 -15.34 1.36 -10.88
N ALA A 168 -15.14 0.50 -9.86
CA ALA A 168 -15.19 -0.95 -9.97
C ALA A 168 -16.54 -1.57 -9.55
N LEU A 169 -17.45 -0.82 -8.93
CA LEU A 169 -18.78 -1.31 -8.60
C LEU A 169 -19.76 -0.99 -9.75
N PRO A 170 -20.35 -2.01 -10.41
CA PRO A 170 -21.45 -1.75 -11.35
C PRO A 170 -22.62 -1.15 -10.58
N ALA A 171 -23.18 -0.05 -11.10
CA ALA A 171 -24.37 0.60 -10.56
C ALA A 171 -25.46 -0.44 -10.27
N GLN A 172 -25.82 -0.59 -9.00
CA GLN A 172 -26.99 -1.37 -8.63
C GLN A 172 -28.22 -0.63 -9.17
N THR A 173 -28.75 -1.11 -10.27
CA THR A 173 -30.05 -0.67 -10.76
C THR A 173 -31.08 -1.07 -9.71
N ALA A 174 -31.60 -0.08 -8.98
CA ALA A 174 -32.82 -0.22 -8.16
C ALA A 174 -33.97 -0.39 -9.12
N ASP A 175 -34.25 -1.64 -9.49
CA ASP A 175 -35.48 -1.99 -10.18
C ASP A 175 -36.07 -3.22 -9.45
N GLY A 176 -37.10 -2.96 -8.67
CA GLY A 176 -37.83 -3.95 -7.87
C GLY A 176 -39.09 -3.36 -7.29
N THR A 177 -40.03 -2.94 -8.14
CA THR A 177 -41.45 -2.75 -7.75
C THR A 177 -42.03 -4.13 -7.54
N PRO A 178 -42.61 -4.46 -6.39
CA PRO A 178 -43.46 -5.63 -6.26
C PRO A 178 -44.92 -5.22 -6.63
N ASP A 179 -45.49 -5.95 -7.56
CA ASP A 179 -46.95 -6.11 -7.71
C ASP A 179 -47.51 -7.05 -6.66
#